data_aac4ebec24b71251e80dc4b46490114c
#
_entry.id   aac4ebec24b71251e80dc4b46490114c
#
_cell.length_a   1.000
_cell.length_b   1.000
_cell.length_c   1.000
_cell.angle_alpha   90.00
_cell.angle_beta   90.00
_cell.angle_gamma   90.00
#
_symmetry.space_group_name_H-M   'P 1'
#
loop_
_entity.id
_entity.type
_entity.pdbx_description
1 polymer ?
#
loop_
_entity_poly.entity_id
_entity_poly.type
_entity_poly.pdbx_seq_one_letter_code
_entity_poly.pdbx_strand_id
1 'polypeptide(L)'
;MKKAILGKKIGMTQIFDEKGAAIPVTVVEAGPCTVVQVKTKDADGYEAIQLGFGEVKEKKLVRPVKGHFTKANVEPKKHLREFRLEEISYNVGDEIKADIFAAGETVDVTGTSKGKGFQGVIKRHGQSRGPMGHGSMYHR
;
A
#
# COMPACT_ATOMS: atom_id res chain seq x y z
N MET A 1 -10.07 -11.30 -2.76
CA MET A 1 -10.02 -9.82 -2.55
C MET A 1 -11.00 -9.17 -3.51
N LYS A 2 -11.91 -8.33 -2.99
CA LYS A 2 -12.98 -7.72 -3.83
C LYS A 2 -12.61 -6.33 -4.36
N LYS A 3 -11.88 -5.55 -3.58
CA LYS A 3 -11.48 -4.17 -3.90
C LYS A 3 -10.01 -3.97 -3.57
N ALA A 4 -9.31 -3.15 -4.33
CA ALA A 4 -7.92 -2.79 -4.06
C ALA A 4 -7.64 -1.39 -4.58
N ILE A 5 -6.79 -0.64 -3.86
CA ILE A 5 -6.34 0.69 -4.26
C ILE A 5 -4.92 0.93 -3.76
N LEU A 6 -4.16 1.75 -4.45
CA LEU A 6 -2.89 2.27 -3.98
C LEU A 6 -3.10 3.64 -3.35
N GLY A 7 -2.35 3.91 -2.29
CA GLY A 7 -2.43 5.19 -1.62
C GLY A 7 -1.12 5.58 -0.93
N LYS A 8 -1.10 6.80 -0.44
CA LYS A 8 0.03 7.37 0.30
C LYS A 8 -0.44 7.85 1.66
N LYS A 9 0.22 7.38 2.73
CA LYS A 9 0.00 7.91 4.07
C LYS A 9 0.46 9.37 4.13
N ILE A 10 -0.46 10.27 4.41
CA ILE A 10 -0.20 11.71 4.59
C ILE A 10 0.23 11.97 6.04
N GLY A 11 -0.53 11.46 7.00
CA GLY A 11 -0.27 11.68 8.42
C GLY A 11 -1.27 10.99 9.31
N MET A 12 -1.28 11.40 10.57
CA MET A 12 -2.28 10.99 11.55
C MET A 12 -2.90 12.22 12.20
N THR A 13 -4.17 12.10 12.53
CA THR A 13 -4.94 13.10 13.27
C THR A 13 -5.96 12.41 14.16
N GLN A 14 -6.88 13.15 14.75
CA GLN A 14 -7.99 12.61 15.50
C GLN A 14 -9.30 13.25 15.01
N ILE A 15 -10.34 12.49 15.08
CA ILE A 15 -11.73 12.95 14.90
C ILE A 15 -12.50 12.71 16.19
N PHE A 16 -13.62 13.38 16.35
CA PHE A 16 -14.48 13.20 17.52
C PHE A 16 -15.80 12.56 17.08
N ASP A 17 -16.24 11.58 17.85
CA ASP A 17 -17.57 11.01 17.66
C ASP A 17 -18.67 11.93 18.23
N GLU A 18 -19.93 11.55 18.03
CA GLU A 18 -21.09 12.31 18.54
C GLU A 18 -21.11 12.41 20.08
N LYS A 19 -20.40 11.53 20.78
CA LYS A 19 -20.26 11.51 22.24
C LYS A 19 -19.05 12.30 22.73
N GLY A 20 -18.28 12.91 21.83
CA GLY A 20 -17.07 13.66 22.13
C GLY A 20 -15.82 12.78 22.40
N ALA A 21 -15.88 11.48 22.15
CA ALA A 21 -14.71 10.61 22.28
C ALA A 21 -13.74 10.84 21.11
N ALA A 22 -12.45 10.99 21.42
CA ALA A 22 -11.40 11.18 20.42
C ALA A 22 -11.02 9.85 19.78
N ILE A 23 -11.17 9.77 18.46
CA ILE A 23 -10.81 8.60 17.65
C ILE A 23 -9.54 8.92 16.86
N PRO A 24 -8.41 8.21 17.07
CA PRO A 24 -7.21 8.40 16.28
C PRO A 24 -7.41 7.86 14.87
N VAL A 25 -7.07 8.66 13.87
CA VAL A 25 -7.24 8.29 12.47
C VAL A 25 -5.95 8.52 11.67
N THR A 26 -5.72 7.68 10.67
CA THR A 26 -4.67 7.87 9.68
C THR A 26 -5.29 8.44 8.41
N VAL A 27 -4.73 9.54 7.92
CA VAL A 27 -5.12 10.16 6.66
C VAL A 27 -4.31 9.55 5.53
N VAL A 28 -5.01 8.99 4.56
CA VAL A 28 -4.43 8.36 3.37
C VAL A 28 -4.98 9.04 2.11
N GLU A 29 -4.09 9.47 1.24
CA GLU A 29 -4.41 9.86 -0.13
C GLU A 29 -4.60 8.59 -0.94
N ALA A 30 -5.84 8.19 -1.21
CA ALA A 30 -6.19 6.96 -1.90
C ALA A 30 -6.59 7.26 -3.36
N GLY A 31 -5.74 6.90 -4.30
CA GLY A 31 -5.94 7.18 -5.72
C GLY A 31 -5.72 8.66 -6.13
N PRO A 32 -6.09 9.05 -7.36
CA PRO A 32 -6.60 8.15 -8.41
C PRO A 32 -5.55 7.14 -8.86
N CYS A 33 -5.98 5.89 -9.05
CA CYS A 33 -5.15 4.81 -9.59
C CYS A 33 -5.63 4.46 -11.00
N THR A 34 -4.70 4.31 -11.93
CA THR A 34 -5.03 3.93 -13.30
C THR A 34 -4.75 2.44 -13.51
N VAL A 35 -5.64 1.72 -14.15
CA VAL A 35 -5.44 0.32 -14.56
C VAL A 35 -4.48 0.30 -15.75
N VAL A 36 -3.28 -0.25 -15.54
CA VAL A 36 -2.24 -0.29 -16.57
C VAL A 36 -2.26 -1.61 -17.34
N GLN A 37 -2.63 -2.70 -16.68
CA GLN A 37 -2.73 -4.02 -17.30
C GLN A 37 -3.81 -4.84 -16.61
N VAL A 38 -4.55 -5.61 -17.40
CA VAL A 38 -5.44 -6.68 -16.94
C VAL A 38 -4.80 -8.00 -17.34
N LYS A 39 -4.62 -8.89 -16.39
CA LYS A 39 -4.06 -10.23 -16.58
C LYS A 39 -5.17 -11.25 -16.58
N THR A 40 -5.09 -12.21 -17.51
CA THR A 40 -6.07 -13.29 -17.69
C THR A 40 -5.41 -14.65 -17.52
N LYS A 41 -6.21 -15.65 -17.18
CA LYS A 41 -5.70 -17.04 -17.03
C LYS A 41 -5.06 -17.59 -18.30
N ASP A 42 -5.62 -17.24 -19.46
CA ASP A 42 -5.17 -17.79 -20.74
C ASP A 42 -3.79 -17.23 -21.16
N ALA A 43 -3.55 -15.95 -20.91
CA ALA A 43 -2.28 -15.30 -21.30
C ALA A 43 -1.22 -15.34 -20.21
N ASP A 44 -1.61 -15.13 -18.95
CA ASP A 44 -0.68 -14.93 -17.82
C ASP A 44 -0.68 -16.08 -16.81
N GLY A 45 -1.63 -17.02 -16.91
CA GLY A 45 -1.81 -18.13 -15.99
C GLY A 45 -2.58 -17.79 -14.70
N TYR A 46 -2.92 -16.53 -14.49
CA TYR A 46 -3.71 -16.05 -13.34
C TYR A 46 -4.43 -14.74 -13.67
N GLU A 47 -5.47 -14.46 -12.90
CA GLU A 47 -6.26 -13.23 -13.02
C GLU A 47 -5.76 -12.18 -12.04
N ALA A 48 -5.46 -10.97 -12.55
CA ALA A 48 -5.05 -9.83 -11.74
C ALA A 48 -5.22 -8.52 -12.52
N ILE A 49 -5.32 -7.42 -11.78
CA ILE A 49 -5.18 -6.08 -12.34
C ILE A 49 -3.87 -5.45 -11.86
N GLN A 50 -3.20 -4.74 -12.73
CA GLN A 50 -2.06 -3.92 -12.37
C GLN A 50 -2.47 -2.46 -12.28
N LEU A 51 -2.34 -1.87 -11.09
CA LEU A 51 -2.65 -0.48 -10.82
C LEU A 51 -1.39 0.39 -10.82
N GLY A 52 -1.51 1.55 -11.43
CA GLY A 52 -0.53 2.61 -11.41
C GLY A 52 -0.96 3.75 -10.50
N PHE A 53 -0.06 4.26 -9.65
CA PHE A 53 -0.30 5.36 -8.72
C PHE A 53 0.86 6.35 -8.68
N GLY A 54 0.52 7.63 -8.53
CA GLY A 54 1.47 8.73 -8.42
C GLY A 54 2.13 9.10 -9.75
N GLU A 55 2.33 10.37 -9.98
CA GLU A 55 2.92 10.90 -11.20
C GLU A 55 4.45 10.74 -11.22
N VAL A 56 5.01 10.56 -12.40
CA VAL A 56 6.44 10.51 -12.63
C VAL A 56 6.80 11.18 -13.95
N LYS A 57 7.88 11.97 -13.93
CA LYS A 57 8.39 12.57 -15.16
C LYS A 57 9.01 11.48 -16.05
N GLU A 58 8.69 11.45 -17.33
CA GLU A 58 9.18 10.46 -18.29
C GLU A 58 10.72 10.28 -18.29
N LYS A 59 11.46 11.37 -18.05
CA LYS A 59 12.93 11.35 -17.97
C LYS A 59 13.49 10.46 -16.84
N LYS A 60 12.66 10.14 -15.85
CA LYS A 60 13.03 9.27 -14.70
C LYS A 60 12.70 7.80 -14.94
N LEU A 61 12.06 7.47 -16.05
CA LEU A 61 11.68 6.10 -16.38
C LEU A 61 12.73 5.42 -17.25
N VAL A 62 13.01 4.17 -16.94
CA VAL A 62 13.82 3.30 -17.79
C VAL A 62 13.02 2.88 -19.03
N ARG A 63 13.71 2.62 -20.14
CA ARG A 63 13.09 2.30 -21.43
C ARG A 63 12.05 1.17 -21.38
N PRO A 64 12.30 0.01 -20.74
CA PRO A 64 11.31 -1.07 -20.68
C PRO A 64 10.00 -0.66 -20.01
N VAL A 65 10.09 0.07 -18.90
CA VAL A 65 8.90 0.55 -18.16
C VAL A 65 8.13 1.59 -18.99
N LYS A 66 8.84 2.47 -19.71
CA LYS A 66 8.21 3.42 -20.63
C LYS A 66 7.44 2.67 -21.73
N GLY A 67 8.03 1.62 -22.32
CA GLY A 67 7.35 0.78 -23.33
C GLY A 67 6.09 0.11 -22.78
N HIS A 68 6.10 -0.30 -21.52
CA HIS A 68 4.93 -0.88 -20.85
C HIS A 68 3.73 0.09 -20.80
N PHE A 69 3.96 1.33 -20.38
CA PHE A 69 2.93 2.38 -20.37
C PHE A 69 2.45 2.78 -21.77
N THR A 70 3.38 2.88 -22.73
CA THR A 70 3.07 3.17 -24.14
C THR A 70 2.15 2.10 -24.73
N LYS A 71 2.43 0.80 -24.46
CA LYS A 71 1.59 -0.32 -24.91
C LYS A 71 0.17 -0.24 -24.34
N ALA A 72 0.04 0.21 -23.10
CA ALA A 72 -1.24 0.39 -22.42
C ALA A 72 -1.96 1.69 -22.81
N ASN A 73 -1.30 2.60 -23.53
CA ASN A 73 -1.75 3.96 -23.83
C ASN A 73 -2.17 4.73 -22.57
N VAL A 74 -1.37 4.59 -21.50
CA VAL A 74 -1.61 5.18 -20.18
C VAL A 74 -0.44 6.08 -19.81
N GLU A 75 -0.72 7.18 -19.11
CA GLU A 75 0.32 8.05 -18.57
C GLU A 75 1.23 7.32 -17.58
N PRO A 76 2.54 7.60 -17.60
CA PRO A 76 3.49 6.99 -16.68
C PRO A 76 3.14 7.23 -15.21
N LYS A 77 3.12 6.15 -14.43
CA LYS A 77 2.90 6.19 -12.98
C LYS A 77 4.15 5.74 -12.23
N LYS A 78 4.35 6.29 -11.03
CA LYS A 78 5.55 6.04 -10.21
C LYS A 78 5.55 4.65 -9.57
N HIS A 79 4.40 4.21 -9.12
CA HIS A 79 4.23 2.94 -8.41
C HIS A 79 3.30 2.04 -9.20
N LEU A 80 3.77 0.81 -9.44
CA LEU A 80 2.98 -0.25 -10.06
C LEU A 80 2.84 -1.40 -9.06
N ARG A 81 1.61 -1.92 -8.86
CA ARG A 81 1.33 -3.10 -8.06
C ARG A 81 0.21 -3.91 -8.68
N GLU A 82 0.31 -5.21 -8.55
CA GLU A 82 -0.70 -6.16 -9.01
C GLU A 82 -1.59 -6.59 -7.86
N PHE A 83 -2.88 -6.72 -8.16
CA PHE A 83 -3.89 -7.18 -7.22
C PHE A 83 -4.69 -8.31 -7.87
N ARG A 84 -4.74 -9.46 -7.19
CA ARG A 84 -5.59 -10.58 -7.57
C ARG A 84 -6.97 -10.36 -7.00
N LEU A 85 -7.90 -9.96 -7.85
CA LEU A 85 -9.31 -9.76 -7.51
C LEU A 85 -10.10 -11.03 -7.79
N GLU A 86 -11.22 -11.23 -7.09
CA GLU A 86 -12.14 -12.35 -7.31
C GLU A 86 -12.93 -12.17 -8.61
N GLU A 87 -13.24 -10.93 -8.94
CA GLU A 87 -13.91 -10.54 -10.17
C GLU A 87 -13.19 -9.35 -10.79
N ILE A 88 -12.86 -9.42 -12.06
CA ILE A 88 -12.20 -8.35 -12.79
C ILE A 88 -13.22 -7.71 -13.73
N SER A 89 -13.73 -6.55 -13.34
CA SER A 89 -14.66 -5.73 -14.13
C SER A 89 -13.99 -4.48 -14.73
N TYR A 90 -12.66 -4.36 -14.60
CA TYR A 90 -11.90 -3.19 -15.03
C TYR A 90 -11.25 -3.40 -16.39
N ASN A 91 -11.18 -2.32 -17.17
CA ASN A 91 -10.46 -2.25 -18.44
C ASN A 91 -9.16 -1.45 -18.26
N VAL A 92 -8.21 -1.66 -19.18
CA VAL A 92 -6.97 -0.86 -19.24
C VAL A 92 -7.33 0.60 -19.50
N GLY A 93 -6.81 1.50 -18.68
CA GLY A 93 -7.10 2.94 -18.72
C GLY A 93 -8.15 3.40 -17.72
N ASP A 94 -8.91 2.51 -17.11
CA ASP A 94 -9.90 2.89 -16.10
C ASP A 94 -9.24 3.55 -14.87
N GLU A 95 -9.92 4.53 -14.29
CA GLU A 95 -9.50 5.17 -13.04
C GLU A 95 -10.27 4.64 -11.85
N ILE A 96 -9.53 4.25 -10.82
CA ILE A 96 -10.06 3.81 -9.53
C ILE A 96 -9.78 4.89 -8.49
N LYS A 97 -10.83 5.40 -7.86
CA LYS A 97 -10.79 6.43 -6.81
C LYS A 97 -11.23 5.87 -5.47
N ALA A 98 -11.12 6.68 -4.42
CA ALA A 98 -11.49 6.30 -3.05
C ALA A 98 -12.99 6.00 -2.89
N ASP A 99 -13.84 6.44 -3.80
CA ASP A 99 -15.28 6.24 -3.83
C ASP A 99 -15.74 4.76 -3.93
N ILE A 100 -14.83 3.86 -4.31
CA ILE A 100 -15.10 2.43 -4.25
C ILE A 100 -15.32 1.90 -2.83
N PHE A 101 -14.89 2.64 -1.80
CA PHE A 101 -15.05 2.28 -0.39
C PHE A 101 -16.19 3.05 0.24
N ALA A 102 -16.97 2.38 1.08
CA ALA A 102 -18.04 2.99 1.87
C ALA A 102 -17.55 3.34 3.28
N ALA A 103 -18.17 4.36 3.90
CA ALA A 103 -17.89 4.69 5.29
C ALA A 103 -18.25 3.50 6.20
N GLY A 104 -17.36 3.19 7.16
CA GLY A 104 -17.51 2.05 8.08
C GLY A 104 -17.04 0.70 7.51
N GLU A 105 -16.56 0.65 6.27
CA GLU A 105 -15.98 -0.56 5.68
C GLU A 105 -14.61 -0.85 6.30
N THR A 106 -14.37 -2.11 6.66
CA THR A 106 -13.06 -2.56 7.18
C THR A 106 -12.12 -2.89 6.02
N VAL A 107 -10.91 -2.37 6.09
CA VAL A 107 -9.88 -2.54 5.04
C VAL A 107 -8.57 -3.08 5.63
N ASP A 108 -7.90 -3.94 4.88
CA ASP A 108 -6.54 -4.39 5.16
C ASP A 108 -5.54 -3.43 4.52
N VAL A 109 -4.54 -3.01 5.29
CA VAL A 109 -3.52 -2.07 4.82
C VAL A 109 -2.14 -2.71 4.82
N THR A 110 -1.51 -2.81 3.66
CA THR A 110 -0.14 -3.30 3.50
C THR A 110 0.79 -2.15 3.14
N GLY A 111 1.89 -2.04 3.86
CA GLY A 111 2.87 -0.98 3.62
C GLY A 111 4.27 -1.34 4.10
N THR A 112 5.26 -0.57 3.63
CA THR A 112 6.64 -0.68 4.10
C THR A 112 6.86 0.32 5.23
N SER A 113 7.19 -0.18 6.42
CA SER A 113 7.49 0.67 7.58
C SER A 113 8.83 1.40 7.41
N LYS A 114 8.99 2.50 8.15
CA LYS A 114 10.29 3.20 8.20
C LYS A 114 11.36 2.29 8.77
N GLY A 115 12.55 2.30 8.18
CA GLY A 115 13.72 1.60 8.71
C GLY A 115 14.09 2.06 10.11
N LYS A 116 14.47 1.11 10.97
CA LYS A 116 14.92 1.36 12.36
C LYS A 116 16.41 1.08 12.57
N GLY A 117 17.13 0.79 11.50
CA GLY A 117 18.52 0.38 11.54
C GLY A 117 18.71 -1.01 12.14
N PHE A 118 19.92 -1.31 12.55
CA PHE A 118 20.27 -2.55 13.25
C PHE A 118 19.85 -2.42 14.72
N GLN A 119 18.87 -3.22 15.15
CA GLN A 119 18.32 -3.18 16.51
C GLN A 119 18.67 -4.44 17.29
N GLY A 120 19.01 -4.25 18.58
CA GLY A 120 19.13 -5.37 19.51
C GLY A 120 17.83 -6.16 19.67
N VAL A 121 17.96 -7.45 20.00
CA VAL A 121 16.84 -8.39 20.07
C VAL A 121 15.71 -7.98 21.01
N ILE A 122 16.05 -7.34 22.14
CA ILE A 122 15.07 -6.84 23.11
C ILE A 122 14.14 -5.82 22.44
N LYS A 123 14.69 -4.83 21.73
CA LYS A 123 13.90 -3.79 21.08
C LYS A 123 13.20 -4.30 19.83
N ARG A 124 13.87 -5.17 19.05
CA ARG A 124 13.33 -5.67 17.77
C ARG A 124 12.17 -6.64 17.96
N HIS A 125 12.27 -7.51 18.96
CA HIS A 125 11.33 -8.62 19.18
C HIS A 125 10.52 -8.49 20.48
N GLY A 126 10.68 -7.39 21.23
CA GLY A 126 9.96 -7.18 22.50
C GLY A 126 10.31 -8.17 23.59
N GLN A 127 11.51 -8.75 23.57
CA GLN A 127 11.95 -9.73 24.56
C GLN A 127 12.23 -9.07 25.91
N SER A 128 11.98 -9.79 26.99
CA SER A 128 12.37 -9.37 28.34
C SER A 128 13.87 -9.55 28.54
N ARG A 129 14.47 -8.63 29.26
CA ARG A 129 15.85 -8.76 29.73
C ARG A 129 15.90 -9.51 31.06
N GLY A 130 17.06 -10.08 31.37
CA GLY A 130 17.29 -10.71 32.66
C GLY A 130 17.29 -9.73 33.83
N PRO A 131 17.29 -10.25 35.08
CA PRO A 131 17.43 -9.41 36.29
C PRO A 131 18.69 -8.53 36.25
N MET A 132 18.59 -7.30 36.77
CA MET A 132 19.71 -6.36 36.79
C MET A 132 20.57 -6.46 38.07
N GLY A 133 20.17 -7.31 39.02
CA GLY A 133 20.85 -7.53 40.31
C GLY A 133 20.86 -8.99 40.70
N HIS A 134 21.15 -9.27 41.98
CA HIS A 134 21.17 -10.63 42.57
C HIS A 134 22.12 -11.61 41.85
N GLY A 135 23.31 -11.13 41.43
CA GLY A 135 24.33 -11.95 40.77
C GLY A 135 24.10 -12.26 39.30
N SER A 136 23.09 -11.65 38.68
CA SER A 136 22.88 -11.78 37.25
C SER A 136 24.03 -11.19 36.44
N MET A 137 24.53 -11.93 35.43
CA MET A 137 25.51 -11.44 34.46
C MET A 137 24.87 -10.66 33.29
N TYR A 138 23.54 -10.55 33.26
CA TYR A 138 22.80 -9.90 32.19
C TYR A 138 22.61 -8.43 32.51
N HIS A 139 23.32 -7.56 31.79
CA HIS A 139 23.33 -6.12 32.07
C HIS A 139 22.45 -5.28 31.11
N ARG A 140 22.03 -5.80 29.95
CA ARG A 140 21.18 -5.10 28.95
C ARG A 140 20.28 -6.04 28.20
#